data_b6e8047186cd9e63e1374049a87d8bb8
#
_entry.id   b6e8047186cd9e63e1374049a87d8bb8
#
_cell.length_a   1.000
_cell.length_b   1.000
_cell.length_c   1.000
_cell.angle_alpha   90.00
_cell.angle_beta   90.00
_cell.angle_gamma   90.00
#
_symmetry.space_group_name_H-M   'P 1'
#
loop_
_entity.id
_entity.type
_entity.pdbx_description
1 polymer ?
#
loop_
_entity_poly.entity_id
_entity_poly.type
_entity_poly.pdbx_seq_one_letter_code
_entity_poly.pdbx_strand_id
1 'polypeptide(L)'
;MSRIAFLYPGQGAQEVGMAEDFYEKSIEAKTVFDSASDILDFDVREICFQENELLDKTEYTQAAMVTACLAITREIEKRGLYPEMTAGLSLGEYCALAATGSISDMDAVRTVRARGIFMEHAAPEGTGAMAAVLGMDGEAVERIVHDLEGVFIANYNCPGQIVITGEKEAVDQSAAVLKEAGARRVLPLKVSGPFHSPMMEPAGKKLEEFLEKIPVKEPVIPYVTNVTAKVVESGESIKDLLVKQVSSSVRWEQGIRTMIAQGIDTFVEIGPGKTLSGFMKKTDKNVKMYRISTWEEADAVCGELLKQQKVGTPERHGISSENM
;
A
#
# COMPACT_ATOMS: atom_id res chain seq x y z
N MET A 1 13.12 -19.49 -12.04
CA MET A 1 13.45 -18.15 -11.56
C MET A 1 12.36 -17.73 -10.60
N SER A 2 12.72 -17.08 -9.47
CA SER A 2 11.71 -16.50 -8.57
C SER A 2 10.96 -15.39 -9.29
N ARG A 3 9.63 -15.37 -9.16
CA ARG A 3 8.77 -14.32 -9.68
C ARG A 3 8.45 -13.33 -8.57
N ILE A 4 8.95 -12.12 -8.72
CA ILE A 4 9.02 -11.13 -7.65
C ILE A 4 7.87 -10.14 -7.77
N ALA A 5 7.22 -9.86 -6.64
CA ALA A 5 6.28 -8.75 -6.51
C ALA A 5 6.74 -7.73 -5.47
N PHE A 6 6.51 -6.44 -5.75
CA PHE A 6 6.67 -5.37 -4.77
C PHE A 6 5.34 -5.05 -4.09
N LEU A 7 5.39 -4.93 -2.78
CA LEU A 7 4.24 -4.60 -1.94
C LEU A 7 4.52 -3.30 -1.19
N TYR A 8 3.52 -2.42 -1.14
CA TYR A 8 3.64 -1.11 -0.49
C TYR A 8 2.68 -0.99 0.69
N PRO A 9 3.18 -0.62 1.90
CA PRO A 9 2.35 -0.49 3.08
C PRO A 9 1.37 0.68 2.98
N GLY A 10 0.33 0.62 3.78
CA GLY A 10 -0.64 1.69 3.97
C GLY A 10 -0.34 2.54 5.20
N GLN A 11 -1.21 3.51 5.45
CA GLN A 11 -1.19 4.34 6.66
C GLN A 11 -1.20 3.49 7.94
N GLY A 12 -0.46 3.92 8.94
CA GLY A 12 -0.23 3.19 10.19
C GLY A 12 1.12 2.46 10.23
N ALA A 13 1.90 2.50 9.13
CA ALA A 13 3.26 1.97 9.09
C ALA A 13 4.33 3.09 9.19
N GLN A 14 3.93 4.36 9.17
CA GLN A 14 4.85 5.50 9.24
C GLN A 14 5.64 5.49 10.54
N GLU A 15 6.90 5.89 10.45
CA GLU A 15 7.80 6.07 11.59
C GLU A 15 8.79 7.23 11.30
N VAL A 16 9.21 7.91 12.35
CA VAL A 16 10.24 8.97 12.23
C VAL A 16 11.56 8.34 11.78
N GLY A 17 12.25 9.00 10.84
CA GLY A 17 13.49 8.49 10.22
C GLY A 17 13.24 7.59 9.00
N MET A 18 11.97 7.36 8.58
CA MET A 18 11.69 6.50 7.43
C MET A 18 12.38 6.98 6.16
N ALA A 19 13.23 6.12 5.58
CA ALA A 19 14.04 6.34 4.36
C ALA A 19 15.08 7.48 4.47
N GLU A 20 15.43 7.97 5.67
CA GLU A 20 16.48 8.98 5.86
C GLU A 20 17.84 8.46 5.39
N ASP A 21 18.18 7.23 5.70
CA ASP A 21 19.40 6.56 5.26
C ASP A 21 19.50 6.40 3.72
N PHE A 22 18.36 6.25 3.04
CA PHE A 22 18.30 6.29 1.58
C PHE A 22 18.50 7.70 1.04
N TYR A 23 17.89 8.71 1.66
CA TYR A 23 18.09 10.11 1.29
C TYR A 23 19.57 10.51 1.39
N GLU A 24 20.26 10.06 2.43
CA GLU A 24 21.69 10.37 2.64
C GLU A 24 22.62 9.68 1.64
N LYS A 25 22.29 8.44 1.21
CA LYS A 25 23.20 7.57 0.47
C LYS A 25 22.88 7.42 -1.02
N SER A 26 21.66 7.76 -1.45
CA SER A 26 21.16 7.60 -2.82
C SER A 26 20.78 8.92 -3.48
N ILE A 27 21.34 9.19 -4.65
CA ILE A 27 20.95 10.34 -5.48
C ILE A 27 19.50 10.21 -5.94
N GLU A 28 19.06 9.00 -6.29
CA GLU A 28 17.68 8.70 -6.72
C GLU A 28 16.68 8.96 -5.60
N ALA A 29 16.95 8.45 -4.40
CA ALA A 29 16.09 8.68 -3.23
C ALA A 29 16.07 10.17 -2.85
N LYS A 30 17.24 10.82 -2.85
CA LYS A 30 17.35 12.27 -2.60
C LYS A 30 16.52 13.06 -3.60
N THR A 31 16.59 12.72 -4.89
CA THR A 31 15.82 13.40 -5.94
C THR A 31 14.31 13.29 -5.70
N VAL A 32 13.82 12.12 -5.26
CA VAL A 32 12.39 11.93 -4.94
C VAL A 32 11.97 12.83 -3.78
N PHE A 33 12.73 12.87 -2.68
CA PHE A 33 12.42 13.70 -1.52
C PHE A 33 12.49 15.21 -1.82
N ASP A 34 13.53 15.65 -2.53
CA ASP A 34 13.70 17.06 -2.90
C ASP A 34 12.57 17.50 -3.84
N SER A 35 12.25 16.70 -4.88
CA SER A 35 11.15 16.99 -5.81
C SER A 35 9.78 16.97 -5.10
N ALA A 36 9.57 16.09 -4.14
CA ALA A 36 8.33 16.05 -3.37
C ALA A 36 8.18 17.31 -2.51
N SER A 37 9.27 17.78 -1.85
CA SER A 37 9.26 19.03 -1.08
C SER A 37 9.01 20.26 -1.95
N ASP A 38 9.49 20.25 -3.22
CA ASP A 38 9.28 21.37 -4.16
C ASP A 38 7.82 21.49 -4.61
N ILE A 39 7.05 20.42 -4.62
CA ILE A 39 5.65 20.41 -5.10
C ILE A 39 4.61 20.41 -3.99
N LEU A 40 5.01 20.12 -2.76
CA LEU A 40 4.15 20.14 -1.58
C LEU A 40 4.19 21.55 -0.93
N ASP A 41 3.23 21.82 -0.09
CA ASP A 41 3.12 23.05 0.74
C ASP A 41 3.95 22.97 2.04
N PHE A 42 4.79 21.93 2.17
CA PHE A 42 5.67 21.69 3.32
C PHE A 42 6.92 20.90 2.89
N ASP A 43 7.97 20.94 3.70
CA ASP A 43 9.15 20.09 3.50
C ASP A 43 8.87 18.67 4.01
N VAL A 44 8.77 17.72 3.08
CA VAL A 44 8.47 16.31 3.42
C VAL A 44 9.60 15.66 4.22
N ARG A 45 10.82 16.16 4.13
CA ARG A 45 11.99 15.68 4.90
C ARG A 45 11.82 15.99 6.38
N GLU A 46 11.35 17.19 6.72
CA GLU A 46 11.05 17.54 8.11
C GLU A 46 9.98 16.62 8.70
N ILE A 47 8.93 16.32 7.91
CA ILE A 47 7.86 15.41 8.34
C ILE A 47 8.38 13.97 8.53
N CYS A 48 9.26 13.49 7.64
CA CYS A 48 9.75 12.11 7.69
C CYS A 48 10.89 11.90 8.70
N PHE A 49 11.81 12.87 8.84
CA PHE A 49 13.09 12.65 9.54
C PHE A 49 13.11 13.18 10.95
N GLN A 50 12.21 14.10 11.31
CA GLN A 50 12.17 14.72 12.62
C GLN A 50 10.90 14.35 13.40
N GLU A 51 11.01 14.29 14.72
CA GLU A 51 9.82 14.13 15.56
C GLU A 51 8.90 15.34 15.41
N ASN A 52 7.64 15.09 15.09
CA ASN A 52 6.61 16.11 14.90
C ASN A 52 5.21 15.51 15.09
N GLU A 53 4.22 16.37 15.29
CA GLU A 53 2.81 15.97 15.46
C GLU A 53 2.07 15.79 14.11
N LEU A 54 2.71 16.15 12.99
CA LEU A 54 2.07 16.14 11.67
C LEU A 54 2.14 14.77 11.00
N LEU A 55 3.18 13.98 11.30
CA LEU A 55 3.38 12.68 10.67
C LEU A 55 2.17 11.72 10.87
N ASP A 56 1.43 11.86 11.97
CA ASP A 56 0.24 11.05 12.26
C ASP A 56 -1.08 11.67 11.77
N LYS A 57 -1.05 12.86 11.17
CA LYS A 57 -2.22 13.46 10.53
C LYS A 57 -2.35 12.95 9.10
N THR A 58 -3.52 12.40 8.75
CA THR A 58 -3.76 11.72 7.47
C THR A 58 -3.29 12.51 6.25
N GLU A 59 -3.54 13.80 6.23
CA GLU A 59 -3.16 14.70 5.14
C GLU A 59 -1.64 14.84 4.92
N TYR A 60 -0.83 14.65 5.96
CA TYR A 60 0.64 14.63 5.89
C TYR A 60 1.18 13.21 5.76
N THR A 61 0.63 12.27 6.53
CA THR A 61 1.04 10.86 6.53
C THR A 61 1.06 10.29 5.11
N GLN A 62 0.01 10.56 4.32
CA GLN A 62 -0.11 9.97 2.99
C GLN A 62 1.01 10.43 2.06
N ALA A 63 1.30 11.72 1.99
CA ALA A 63 2.37 12.25 1.16
C ALA A 63 3.76 11.79 1.64
N ALA A 64 4.01 11.82 2.96
CA ALA A 64 5.26 11.36 3.57
C ALA A 64 5.54 9.88 3.28
N MET A 65 4.58 9.02 3.50
CA MET A 65 4.69 7.57 3.24
C MET A 65 4.96 7.25 1.79
N VAL A 66 4.20 7.86 0.86
CA VAL A 66 4.38 7.61 -0.58
C VAL A 66 5.74 8.11 -1.04
N THR A 67 6.19 9.28 -0.58
CA THR A 67 7.53 9.79 -0.88
C THR A 67 8.61 8.84 -0.41
N ALA A 68 8.55 8.37 0.85
CA ALA A 68 9.52 7.43 1.41
C ALA A 68 9.55 6.10 0.63
N CYS A 69 8.38 5.50 0.36
CA CYS A 69 8.29 4.25 -0.40
C CYS A 69 8.84 4.40 -1.83
N LEU A 70 8.56 5.50 -2.51
CA LEU A 70 9.06 5.77 -3.86
C LEU A 70 10.56 6.02 -3.87
N ALA A 71 11.10 6.74 -2.88
CA ALA A 71 12.53 6.96 -2.73
C ALA A 71 13.29 5.63 -2.60
N ILE A 72 12.82 4.73 -1.75
CA ILE A 72 13.38 3.37 -1.62
C ILE A 72 13.24 2.60 -2.95
N THR A 73 12.07 2.68 -3.61
CA THR A 73 11.81 1.98 -4.86
C THR A 73 12.81 2.39 -5.95
N ARG A 74 13.06 3.68 -6.14
CA ARG A 74 13.98 4.18 -7.18
C ARG A 74 15.42 3.72 -6.93
N GLU A 75 15.86 3.65 -5.68
CA GLU A 75 17.17 3.07 -5.36
C GLU A 75 17.22 1.56 -5.66
N ILE A 76 16.17 0.81 -5.31
CA ILE A 76 16.10 -0.64 -5.60
C ILE A 76 16.14 -0.91 -7.11
N GLU A 77 15.38 -0.13 -7.89
CA GLU A 77 15.38 -0.22 -9.36
C GLU A 77 16.75 0.13 -9.96
N LYS A 78 17.44 1.14 -9.44
CA LYS A 78 18.81 1.46 -9.83
C LYS A 78 19.78 0.30 -9.58
N ARG A 79 19.57 -0.47 -8.51
CA ARG A 79 20.35 -1.68 -8.23
C ARG A 79 20.04 -2.83 -9.20
N GLY A 80 18.98 -2.69 -10.02
CA GLY A 80 18.60 -3.66 -11.04
C GLY A 80 17.54 -4.67 -10.57
N LEU A 81 16.93 -4.50 -9.39
CA LEU A 81 15.83 -5.34 -8.93
C LEU A 81 14.50 -4.71 -9.32
N TYR A 82 13.73 -5.42 -10.14
CA TYR A 82 12.42 -5.00 -10.66
C TYR A 82 11.35 -6.03 -10.33
N PRO A 83 10.11 -5.60 -10.09
CA PRO A 83 8.99 -6.51 -9.87
C PRO A 83 8.40 -7.00 -11.20
N GLU A 84 7.77 -8.18 -11.17
CA GLU A 84 6.90 -8.67 -12.24
C GLU A 84 5.44 -8.31 -11.99
N MET A 85 5.10 -7.94 -10.76
CA MET A 85 3.76 -7.51 -10.34
C MET A 85 3.85 -6.61 -9.12
N THR A 86 2.90 -5.70 -8.96
CA THR A 86 2.85 -4.80 -7.79
C THR A 86 1.48 -4.80 -7.15
N ALA A 87 1.45 -4.51 -5.85
CA ALA A 87 0.25 -4.17 -5.11
C ALA A 87 0.59 -3.23 -3.94
N GLY A 88 -0.39 -2.45 -3.50
CA GLY A 88 -0.22 -1.58 -2.35
C GLY A 88 -1.49 -1.54 -1.51
N LEU A 89 -1.36 -1.46 -0.20
CA LEU A 89 -2.47 -1.43 0.73
C LEU A 89 -2.98 0.01 0.86
N SER A 90 -4.21 0.28 0.41
CA SER A 90 -4.84 1.61 0.45
C SER A 90 -3.95 2.69 -0.20
N LEU A 91 -3.33 3.58 0.56
CA LEU A 91 -2.42 4.60 0.00
C LEU A 91 -1.22 3.99 -0.74
N GLY A 92 -0.77 2.82 -0.36
CA GLY A 92 0.32 2.11 -1.04
C GLY A 92 0.00 1.73 -2.49
N GLU A 93 -1.28 1.68 -2.89
CA GLU A 93 -1.68 1.44 -4.29
C GLU A 93 -1.13 2.52 -5.24
N TYR A 94 -0.93 3.75 -4.75
CA TYR A 94 -0.29 4.82 -5.53
C TYR A 94 1.20 4.56 -5.76
N CYS A 95 1.90 3.97 -4.79
CA CYS A 95 3.29 3.52 -5.00
C CYS A 95 3.34 2.36 -6.00
N ALA A 96 2.41 1.42 -5.91
CA ALA A 96 2.30 0.32 -6.87
C ALA A 96 2.10 0.85 -8.30
N LEU A 97 1.21 1.80 -8.50
CA LEU A 97 0.96 2.45 -9.80
C LEU A 97 2.18 3.23 -10.31
N ALA A 98 2.91 3.93 -9.45
CA ALA A 98 4.14 4.62 -9.83
C ALA A 98 5.25 3.62 -10.24
N ALA A 99 5.38 2.51 -9.54
CA ALA A 99 6.34 1.44 -9.89
C ALA A 99 5.97 0.74 -11.22
N THR A 100 4.70 0.74 -11.62
CA THR A 100 4.29 0.24 -12.96
C THR A 100 4.45 1.26 -14.08
N GLY A 101 4.84 2.49 -13.77
CA GLY A 101 4.90 3.59 -14.75
C GLY A 101 3.54 4.18 -15.15
N SER A 102 2.44 3.77 -14.48
CA SER A 102 1.10 4.28 -14.78
C SER A 102 0.91 5.75 -14.39
N ILE A 103 1.55 6.16 -13.30
CA ILE A 103 1.55 7.54 -12.80
C ILE A 103 2.99 7.95 -12.50
N SER A 104 3.33 9.23 -12.64
CA SER A 104 4.65 9.72 -12.21
C SER A 104 4.74 9.77 -10.69
N ASP A 105 5.97 9.69 -10.13
CA ASP A 105 6.20 9.78 -8.69
C ASP A 105 5.57 11.05 -8.11
N MET A 106 5.78 12.17 -8.76
CA MET A 106 5.28 13.46 -8.29
C MET A 106 3.77 13.60 -8.43
N ASP A 107 3.16 13.00 -9.45
CA ASP A 107 1.71 12.96 -9.54
C ASP A 107 1.09 12.01 -8.50
N ALA A 108 1.77 10.90 -8.15
CA ALA A 108 1.37 10.04 -7.04
C ALA A 108 1.41 10.82 -5.71
N VAL A 109 2.52 11.53 -5.42
CA VAL A 109 2.66 12.35 -4.21
C VAL A 109 1.60 13.45 -4.13
N ARG A 110 1.37 14.21 -5.21
CA ARG A 110 0.31 15.24 -5.25
C ARG A 110 -1.06 14.65 -5.02
N THR A 111 -1.33 13.50 -5.64
CA THR A 111 -2.64 12.84 -5.54
C THR A 111 -2.92 12.35 -4.13
N VAL A 112 -1.94 11.72 -3.46
CA VAL A 112 -2.16 11.27 -2.08
C VAL A 112 -2.19 12.42 -1.08
N ARG A 113 -1.51 13.56 -1.34
CA ARG A 113 -1.69 14.78 -0.54
C ARG A 113 -3.14 15.27 -0.63
N ALA A 114 -3.67 15.41 -1.83
CA ALA A 114 -5.06 15.79 -2.04
C ALA A 114 -6.03 14.77 -1.43
N ARG A 115 -5.79 13.46 -1.65
CA ARG A 115 -6.57 12.36 -1.07
C ARG A 115 -6.59 12.42 0.45
N GLY A 116 -5.43 12.64 1.09
CA GLY A 116 -5.33 12.76 2.54
C GLY A 116 -6.18 13.91 3.09
N ILE A 117 -6.10 15.09 2.47
CA ILE A 117 -6.94 16.25 2.82
C ILE A 117 -8.42 15.93 2.64
N PHE A 118 -8.81 15.32 1.51
CA PHE A 118 -10.21 15.01 1.25
C PHE A 118 -10.77 13.99 2.23
N MET A 119 -9.99 12.97 2.59
CA MET A 119 -10.38 11.93 3.55
C MET A 119 -10.45 12.47 4.97
N GLU A 120 -9.49 13.32 5.39
CA GLU A 120 -9.49 13.96 6.72
C GLU A 120 -10.77 14.78 6.96
N HIS A 121 -11.25 15.47 5.91
CA HIS A 121 -12.40 16.38 5.99
C HIS A 121 -13.71 15.81 5.41
N ALA A 122 -13.77 14.51 5.10
CA ALA A 122 -14.96 13.90 4.51
C ALA A 122 -16.11 13.72 5.50
N ALA A 123 -15.77 13.49 6.77
CA ALA A 123 -16.73 13.33 7.86
C ALA A 123 -16.37 14.30 9.01
N PRO A 124 -17.35 14.77 9.78
CA PRO A 124 -17.05 15.57 10.96
C PRO A 124 -16.15 14.82 11.95
N GLU A 125 -15.25 15.55 12.59
CA GLU A 125 -14.32 14.98 13.58
C GLU A 125 -15.08 14.23 14.68
N GLY A 126 -14.62 13.02 15.01
CA GLY A 126 -15.18 12.20 16.06
C GLY A 126 -16.48 11.45 15.70
N THR A 127 -17.03 11.62 14.48
CA THR A 127 -18.25 10.91 14.05
C THR A 127 -17.97 9.52 13.48
N GLY A 128 -16.75 9.25 13.02
CA GLY A 128 -16.34 7.96 12.48
C GLY A 128 -15.34 7.24 13.34
N ALA A 129 -15.26 5.93 13.20
CA ALA A 129 -14.27 5.09 13.86
C ALA A 129 -13.87 3.88 13.00
N MET A 130 -12.73 3.27 13.36
CA MET A 130 -12.29 1.99 12.82
C MET A 130 -11.81 1.08 13.94
N ALA A 131 -11.99 -0.23 13.78
CA ALA A 131 -11.49 -1.21 14.74
C ALA A 131 -10.99 -2.48 14.03
N ALA A 132 -9.89 -3.05 14.53
CA ALA A 132 -9.35 -4.31 14.06
C ALA A 132 -9.99 -5.49 14.82
N VAL A 133 -10.68 -6.36 14.10
CA VAL A 133 -11.25 -7.62 14.60
C VAL A 133 -10.21 -8.73 14.41
N LEU A 134 -9.80 -9.36 15.51
CA LEU A 134 -8.72 -10.35 15.52
C LEU A 134 -9.24 -11.72 15.95
N GLY A 135 -8.77 -12.77 15.26
CA GLY A 135 -9.00 -14.16 15.62
C GLY A 135 -10.40 -14.68 15.27
N MET A 136 -11.08 -14.03 14.33
CA MET A 136 -12.35 -14.46 13.75
C MET A 136 -12.20 -14.58 12.24
N ASP A 137 -12.89 -15.53 11.64
CA ASP A 137 -12.94 -15.73 10.20
C ASP A 137 -13.61 -14.55 9.49
N GLY A 138 -13.11 -14.19 8.29
CA GLY A 138 -13.58 -13.03 7.54
C GLY A 138 -15.05 -13.12 7.14
N GLU A 139 -15.52 -14.29 6.68
CA GLU A 139 -16.92 -14.50 6.31
C GLU A 139 -17.86 -14.43 7.53
N ALA A 140 -17.37 -14.87 8.71
CA ALA A 140 -18.13 -14.74 9.94
C ALA A 140 -18.28 -13.28 10.38
N VAL A 141 -17.20 -12.47 10.26
CA VAL A 141 -17.26 -11.02 10.50
C VAL A 141 -18.21 -10.35 9.50
N GLU A 142 -18.13 -10.71 8.22
CA GLU A 142 -18.97 -10.13 7.16
C GLU A 142 -20.46 -10.38 7.41
N ARG A 143 -20.85 -11.61 7.80
CA ARG A 143 -22.25 -11.93 8.14
C ARG A 143 -22.76 -11.09 9.31
N ILE A 144 -21.94 -10.90 10.35
CA ILE A 144 -22.35 -10.11 11.53
C ILE A 144 -22.46 -8.63 11.16
N VAL A 145 -21.48 -8.09 10.45
CA VAL A 145 -21.45 -6.67 10.05
C VAL A 145 -22.60 -6.35 9.09
N HIS A 146 -23.00 -7.30 8.24
CA HIS A 146 -24.12 -7.13 7.31
C HIS A 146 -25.45 -6.81 8.04
N ASP A 147 -25.63 -7.35 9.23
CA ASP A 147 -26.85 -7.18 10.03
C ASP A 147 -26.78 -5.95 10.97
N LEU A 148 -25.68 -5.18 10.93
CA LEU A 148 -25.48 -4.00 11.76
C LEU A 148 -25.55 -2.72 10.92
N GLU A 149 -26.39 -1.77 11.33
CA GLU A 149 -26.45 -0.45 10.68
C GLU A 149 -25.24 0.40 11.04
N GLY A 150 -24.75 1.19 10.09
CA GLY A 150 -23.66 2.16 10.28
C GLY A 150 -22.27 1.55 10.40
N VAL A 151 -22.11 0.23 10.22
CA VAL A 151 -20.82 -0.48 10.26
C VAL A 151 -20.56 -1.18 8.93
N PHE A 152 -19.31 -1.11 8.48
CA PHE A 152 -18.85 -1.65 7.21
C PHE A 152 -17.50 -2.36 7.40
N ILE A 153 -17.11 -3.20 6.45
CA ILE A 153 -15.77 -3.74 6.40
C ILE A 153 -14.86 -2.78 5.64
N ALA A 154 -13.82 -2.29 6.31
CA ALA A 154 -12.78 -1.47 5.70
C ALA A 154 -11.70 -2.31 5.01
N ASN A 155 -11.18 -3.34 5.69
CA ASN A 155 -10.07 -4.14 5.16
C ASN A 155 -10.24 -5.62 5.45
N TYR A 156 -9.99 -6.43 4.43
CA TYR A 156 -9.69 -7.85 4.56
C TYR A 156 -8.16 -8.00 4.53
N ASN A 157 -7.51 -7.94 5.71
CA ASN A 157 -6.04 -7.86 5.78
C ASN A 157 -5.34 -9.22 5.60
N CYS A 158 -5.80 -10.22 6.32
CA CYS A 158 -5.30 -11.59 6.25
C CYS A 158 -6.24 -12.51 7.03
N PRO A 159 -6.10 -13.85 6.95
CA PRO A 159 -6.87 -14.78 7.77
C PRO A 159 -6.84 -14.40 9.24
N GLY A 160 -8.03 -14.19 9.83
CA GLY A 160 -8.22 -13.80 11.22
C GLY A 160 -7.88 -12.34 11.54
N GLN A 161 -7.83 -11.46 10.55
CA GLN A 161 -7.68 -10.01 10.78
C GLN A 161 -8.47 -9.20 9.75
N ILE A 162 -9.60 -8.68 10.19
CA ILE A 162 -10.52 -7.81 9.45
C ILE A 162 -10.54 -6.45 10.14
N VAL A 163 -10.67 -5.37 9.38
CA VAL A 163 -10.92 -4.03 9.93
C VAL A 163 -12.34 -3.63 9.62
N ILE A 164 -13.08 -3.23 10.64
CA ILE A 164 -14.40 -2.63 10.52
C ILE A 164 -14.30 -1.12 10.62
N THR A 165 -15.25 -0.41 10.02
CA THR A 165 -15.30 1.05 9.91
C THR A 165 -16.76 1.52 9.91
N GLY A 166 -17.00 2.78 10.23
CA GLY A 166 -18.34 3.33 10.16
C GLY A 166 -18.59 4.44 11.18
N GLU A 167 -19.83 4.62 11.55
CA GLU A 167 -20.24 5.54 12.61
C GLU A 167 -19.62 5.12 13.94
N LYS A 168 -19.13 6.09 14.71
CA LYS A 168 -18.36 5.79 15.93
C LYS A 168 -19.15 4.92 16.91
N GLU A 169 -20.37 5.31 17.22
CA GLU A 169 -21.24 4.60 18.15
C GLU A 169 -21.57 3.17 17.66
N ALA A 170 -21.78 3.02 16.35
CA ALA A 170 -22.07 1.72 15.74
C ALA A 170 -20.85 0.80 15.77
N VAL A 171 -19.65 1.32 15.47
CA VAL A 171 -18.39 0.57 15.58
C VAL A 171 -18.11 0.16 17.03
N ASP A 172 -18.34 1.06 18.00
CA ASP A 172 -18.15 0.77 19.42
C ASP A 172 -19.13 -0.33 19.92
N GLN A 173 -20.39 -0.29 19.49
CA GLN A 173 -21.38 -1.32 19.81
C GLN A 173 -21.09 -2.66 19.14
N SER A 174 -20.65 -2.66 17.88
CA SER A 174 -20.30 -3.87 17.14
C SER A 174 -19.15 -4.64 17.79
N ALA A 175 -18.27 -3.94 18.53
CA ALA A 175 -17.16 -4.59 19.25
C ALA A 175 -17.64 -5.59 20.31
N ALA A 176 -18.77 -5.33 20.99
CA ALA A 176 -19.35 -6.26 21.94
C ALA A 176 -19.94 -7.47 21.22
N VAL A 177 -20.76 -7.24 20.18
CA VAL A 177 -21.38 -8.30 19.36
C VAL A 177 -20.34 -9.23 18.76
N LEU A 178 -19.28 -8.70 18.18
CA LEU A 178 -18.21 -9.49 17.59
C LEU A 178 -17.44 -10.31 18.63
N LYS A 179 -17.21 -9.77 19.85
CA LYS A 179 -16.59 -10.52 20.94
C LYS A 179 -17.47 -11.68 21.41
N GLU A 180 -18.77 -11.44 21.59
CA GLU A 180 -19.74 -12.49 21.96
C GLU A 180 -19.83 -13.59 20.90
N ALA A 181 -19.69 -13.22 19.62
CA ALA A 181 -19.66 -14.14 18.50
C ALA A 181 -18.31 -14.86 18.31
N GLY A 182 -17.31 -14.62 19.16
CA GLY A 182 -16.05 -15.36 19.20
C GLY A 182 -14.81 -14.62 18.68
N ALA A 183 -14.88 -13.33 18.39
CA ALA A 183 -13.68 -12.55 18.09
C ALA A 183 -12.76 -12.49 19.30
N ARG A 184 -11.49 -12.89 19.14
CA ARG A 184 -10.51 -12.90 20.22
C ARG A 184 -10.25 -11.51 20.80
N ARG A 185 -10.20 -10.48 19.92
CA ARG A 185 -10.04 -9.08 20.27
C ARG A 185 -10.72 -8.20 19.22
N VAL A 186 -11.25 -7.06 19.65
CA VAL A 186 -11.63 -5.94 18.80
C VAL A 186 -10.90 -4.72 19.35
N LEU A 187 -9.98 -4.17 18.55
CA LEU A 187 -9.05 -3.12 18.96
C LEU A 187 -9.35 -1.83 18.17
N PRO A 188 -9.74 -0.73 18.82
CA PRO A 188 -9.88 0.56 18.17
C PRO A 188 -8.57 0.97 17.48
N LEU A 189 -8.69 1.56 16.28
CA LEU A 189 -7.56 2.13 15.55
C LEU A 189 -7.47 3.64 15.80
N LYS A 190 -6.25 4.16 15.87
CA LYS A 190 -6.00 5.59 15.96
C LYS A 190 -6.04 6.21 14.56
N VAL A 191 -7.23 6.53 14.10
CA VAL A 191 -7.46 7.15 12.79
C VAL A 191 -8.49 8.27 12.94
N SER A 192 -8.43 9.25 12.03
CA SER A 192 -9.27 10.46 12.07
C SER A 192 -10.67 10.28 11.48
N GLY A 193 -10.95 9.17 10.78
CA GLY A 193 -12.22 9.02 10.09
C GLY A 193 -12.61 7.58 9.75
N PRO A 194 -13.84 7.38 9.24
CA PRO A 194 -14.41 6.09 8.87
C PRO A 194 -13.94 5.66 7.47
N PHE A 195 -12.62 5.51 7.28
CA PHE A 195 -12.02 5.22 5.99
C PHE A 195 -12.54 3.92 5.39
N HIS A 196 -12.61 3.87 4.05
CA HIS A 196 -13.09 2.71 3.30
C HIS A 196 -14.55 2.32 3.59
N SER A 197 -15.37 3.32 3.91
CA SER A 197 -16.85 3.18 4.08
C SER A 197 -17.59 4.11 3.12
N PRO A 198 -18.89 3.92 2.90
CA PRO A 198 -19.72 4.86 2.12
C PRO A 198 -19.67 6.30 2.63
N MET A 199 -19.35 6.51 3.92
CA MET A 199 -19.16 7.85 4.50
C MET A 199 -18.02 8.64 3.84
N MET A 200 -17.12 7.97 3.11
CA MET A 200 -16.02 8.58 2.35
C MET A 200 -16.38 8.95 0.91
N GLU A 201 -17.60 8.72 0.44
CA GLU A 201 -18.02 9.11 -0.91
C GLU A 201 -17.78 10.60 -1.24
N PRO A 202 -17.96 11.55 -0.29
CA PRO A 202 -17.62 12.95 -0.56
C PRO A 202 -16.13 13.17 -0.87
N ALA A 203 -15.23 12.41 -0.22
CA ALA A 203 -13.80 12.44 -0.55
C ALA A 203 -13.53 11.82 -1.93
N GLY A 204 -14.21 10.73 -2.25
CA GLY A 204 -14.14 10.09 -3.57
C GLY A 204 -14.49 11.05 -4.71
N LYS A 205 -15.56 11.81 -4.58
CA LYS A 205 -15.97 12.81 -5.60
C LYS A 205 -14.93 13.92 -5.79
N LYS A 206 -14.36 14.43 -4.70
CA LYS A 206 -13.28 15.43 -4.80
C LYS A 206 -12.01 14.84 -5.43
N LEU A 207 -11.71 13.57 -5.12
CA LEU A 207 -10.59 12.87 -5.72
C LEU A 207 -10.80 12.64 -7.22
N GLU A 208 -12.02 12.32 -7.66
CA GLU A 208 -12.38 12.19 -9.07
C GLU A 208 -12.05 13.46 -9.86
N GLU A 209 -12.53 14.62 -9.38
CA GLU A 209 -12.25 15.93 -9.98
C GLU A 209 -10.74 16.24 -10.00
N PHE A 210 -10.01 15.83 -8.98
CA PHE A 210 -8.55 16.02 -8.93
C PHE A 210 -7.84 15.12 -9.96
N LEU A 211 -8.24 13.86 -10.05
CA LEU A 211 -7.65 12.87 -10.95
C LEU A 211 -7.89 13.20 -12.44
N GLU A 212 -8.90 13.99 -12.79
CA GLU A 212 -9.07 14.46 -14.18
C GLU A 212 -7.81 15.12 -14.73
N LYS A 213 -7.07 15.84 -13.88
CA LYS A 213 -5.87 16.60 -14.22
C LYS A 213 -4.57 15.77 -14.17
N ILE A 214 -4.64 14.55 -13.66
CA ILE A 214 -3.49 13.68 -13.48
C ILE A 214 -3.38 12.73 -14.68
N PRO A 215 -2.24 12.72 -15.40
CA PRO A 215 -1.99 11.73 -16.44
C PRO A 215 -1.86 10.34 -15.84
N VAL A 216 -2.72 9.41 -16.23
CA VAL A 216 -2.62 8.00 -15.86
C VAL A 216 -2.54 7.17 -17.13
N LYS A 217 -1.52 6.32 -17.23
CA LYS A 217 -1.25 5.43 -18.36
C LYS A 217 -1.59 3.98 -17.97
N GLU A 218 -1.68 3.11 -18.97
CA GLU A 218 -1.74 1.69 -18.72
C GLU A 218 -0.45 1.22 -18.03
N PRO A 219 -0.55 0.29 -17.06
CA PRO A 219 0.62 -0.24 -16.36
C PRO A 219 1.48 -1.08 -17.30
N VAL A 220 2.80 -0.87 -17.29
CA VAL A 220 3.76 -1.66 -18.10
C VAL A 220 4.04 -3.04 -17.50
N ILE A 221 3.76 -3.21 -16.19
CA ILE A 221 3.74 -4.48 -15.48
C ILE A 221 2.41 -4.58 -14.74
N PRO A 222 1.87 -5.80 -14.52
CA PRO A 222 0.59 -5.97 -13.83
C PRO A 222 0.59 -5.36 -12.42
N TYR A 223 -0.53 -4.76 -12.01
CA TYR A 223 -0.78 -4.46 -10.60
C TYR A 223 -2.14 -5.00 -10.17
N VAL A 224 -2.28 -5.27 -8.87
CA VAL A 224 -3.53 -5.75 -8.28
C VAL A 224 -4.19 -4.63 -7.51
N THR A 225 -5.44 -4.28 -7.89
CA THR A 225 -6.22 -3.21 -7.25
C THR A 225 -6.88 -3.67 -5.96
N ASN A 226 -7.04 -2.75 -5.02
CA ASN A 226 -7.68 -3.03 -3.71
C ASN A 226 -9.17 -3.33 -3.82
N VAL A 227 -9.87 -2.71 -4.77
CA VAL A 227 -11.34 -2.79 -4.87
C VAL A 227 -11.80 -4.16 -5.34
N THR A 228 -11.20 -4.68 -6.41
CA THR A 228 -11.60 -5.95 -7.02
C THR A 228 -10.71 -7.12 -6.62
N ALA A 229 -9.54 -6.85 -6.04
CA ALA A 229 -8.50 -7.84 -5.76
C ALA A 229 -8.02 -8.58 -7.02
N LYS A 230 -8.16 -7.98 -8.19
CA LYS A 230 -7.77 -8.56 -9.49
C LYS A 230 -6.66 -7.73 -10.12
N VAL A 231 -5.97 -8.35 -11.05
CA VAL A 231 -5.08 -7.63 -11.97
C VAL A 231 -5.94 -6.65 -12.78
N VAL A 232 -5.45 -5.44 -12.97
CA VAL A 232 -6.12 -4.45 -13.84
C VAL A 232 -5.95 -4.90 -15.28
N GLU A 233 -7.08 -5.02 -15.99
CA GLU A 233 -7.14 -5.43 -17.38
C GLU A 233 -7.11 -4.21 -18.30
N SER A 234 -6.69 -4.44 -19.56
CA SER A 234 -6.69 -3.39 -20.58
C SER A 234 -8.09 -2.78 -20.76
N GLY A 235 -8.17 -1.46 -20.73
CA GLY A 235 -9.43 -0.71 -20.84
C GLY A 235 -10.18 -0.47 -19.54
N GLU A 236 -9.74 -1.04 -18.42
CA GLU A 236 -10.30 -0.71 -17.09
C GLU A 236 -9.78 0.67 -16.64
N SER A 237 -10.70 1.52 -16.14
CA SER A 237 -10.32 2.85 -15.68
C SER A 237 -9.63 2.78 -14.32
N ILE A 238 -8.32 2.97 -14.29
CA ILE A 238 -7.53 3.06 -13.05
C ILE A 238 -8.05 4.20 -12.16
N LYS A 239 -8.42 5.35 -12.76
CA LYS A 239 -8.93 6.50 -12.02
C LYS A 239 -10.22 6.15 -11.29
N ASP A 240 -11.16 5.46 -11.95
CA ASP A 240 -12.41 5.01 -11.34
C ASP A 240 -12.18 4.04 -10.19
N LEU A 241 -11.18 3.15 -10.33
CA LEU A 241 -10.79 2.23 -9.26
C LEU A 241 -10.21 2.98 -8.05
N LEU A 242 -9.37 4.00 -8.27
CA LEU A 242 -8.82 4.83 -7.19
C LEU A 242 -9.91 5.64 -6.48
N VAL A 243 -10.89 6.17 -7.23
CA VAL A 243 -12.05 6.87 -6.65
C VAL A 243 -12.89 5.92 -5.79
N LYS A 244 -13.21 4.74 -6.33
CA LYS A 244 -13.97 3.72 -5.59
C LYS A 244 -13.24 3.21 -4.36
N GLN A 245 -11.91 3.11 -4.42
CA GLN A 245 -11.09 2.62 -3.31
C GLN A 245 -11.31 3.42 -2.01
N VAL A 246 -11.52 4.73 -2.10
CA VAL A 246 -11.66 5.61 -0.94
C VAL A 246 -12.89 5.23 -0.08
N SER A 247 -13.98 4.79 -0.72
CA SER A 247 -15.25 4.44 -0.09
C SER A 247 -15.58 2.95 -0.11
N SER A 248 -14.64 2.09 -0.51
CA SER A 248 -14.85 0.64 -0.62
C SER A 248 -13.83 -0.13 0.18
N SER A 249 -14.17 -1.37 0.55
CA SER A 249 -13.28 -2.28 1.26
C SER A 249 -11.99 -2.54 0.50
N VAL A 250 -10.89 -2.53 1.21
CA VAL A 250 -9.58 -3.00 0.73
C VAL A 250 -9.52 -4.52 0.83
N ARG A 251 -9.50 -5.21 -0.29
CA ARG A 251 -9.47 -6.68 -0.40
C ARG A 251 -8.03 -7.18 -0.48
N TRP A 252 -7.23 -6.87 0.57
CA TRP A 252 -5.79 -7.17 0.56
C TRP A 252 -5.49 -8.65 0.50
N GLU A 253 -6.10 -9.46 1.39
CA GLU A 253 -5.90 -10.91 1.40
C GLU A 253 -6.22 -11.54 0.03
N GLN A 254 -7.36 -11.16 -0.56
CA GLN A 254 -7.77 -11.67 -1.86
C GLN A 254 -6.81 -11.24 -2.97
N GLY A 255 -6.30 -9.99 -2.91
CA GLY A 255 -5.29 -9.49 -3.84
C GLY A 255 -3.98 -10.28 -3.78
N ILE A 256 -3.47 -10.58 -2.58
CA ILE A 256 -2.29 -11.42 -2.40
C ILE A 256 -2.53 -12.84 -2.95
N ARG A 257 -3.69 -13.44 -2.70
CA ARG A 257 -4.05 -14.75 -3.27
C ARG A 257 -4.11 -14.73 -4.79
N THR A 258 -4.60 -13.64 -5.39
CA THR A 258 -4.56 -13.42 -6.83
C THR A 258 -3.13 -13.41 -7.36
N MET A 259 -2.21 -12.70 -6.70
CA MET A 259 -0.79 -12.66 -7.10
C MET A 259 -0.13 -14.04 -7.02
N ILE A 260 -0.39 -14.78 -5.94
CA ILE A 260 0.11 -16.16 -5.79
C ILE A 260 -0.46 -17.06 -6.89
N ALA A 261 -1.75 -16.98 -7.19
CA ALA A 261 -2.39 -17.74 -8.26
C ALA A 261 -1.83 -17.40 -9.66
N GLN A 262 -1.31 -16.18 -9.84
CA GLN A 262 -0.59 -15.75 -11.04
C GLN A 262 0.87 -16.23 -11.06
N GLY A 263 1.31 -16.99 -10.06
CA GLY A 263 2.63 -17.59 -9.97
C GLY A 263 3.71 -16.72 -9.32
N ILE A 264 3.34 -15.65 -8.62
CA ILE A 264 4.29 -14.92 -7.77
C ILE A 264 4.63 -15.78 -6.56
N ASP A 265 5.92 -15.98 -6.31
CA ASP A 265 6.45 -16.81 -5.23
C ASP A 265 7.34 -16.04 -4.23
N THR A 266 7.69 -14.81 -4.59
CA THR A 266 8.60 -13.96 -3.82
C THR A 266 8.04 -12.54 -3.72
N PHE A 267 7.88 -12.06 -2.51
CA PHE A 267 7.31 -10.75 -2.22
C PHE A 267 8.32 -9.88 -1.47
N VAL A 268 8.37 -8.60 -1.81
CA VAL A 268 9.23 -7.61 -1.14
C VAL A 268 8.35 -6.45 -0.67
N GLU A 269 8.20 -6.29 0.65
CA GLU A 269 7.57 -5.11 1.25
C GLU A 269 8.56 -3.96 1.22
N ILE A 270 8.19 -2.86 0.57
CA ILE A 270 9.02 -1.66 0.39
C ILE A 270 8.42 -0.50 1.15
N GLY A 271 9.14 0.02 2.12
CA GLY A 271 8.71 1.12 2.96
C GLY A 271 8.83 0.83 4.45
N PRO A 272 8.36 1.75 5.32
CA PRO A 272 8.48 1.62 6.76
C PRO A 272 7.62 0.48 7.34
N GLY A 273 8.03 -0.02 8.48
CA GLY A 273 7.30 -1.05 9.23
C GLY A 273 7.46 -2.46 8.68
N LYS A 274 6.54 -3.36 9.08
CA LYS A 274 6.52 -4.80 8.72
C LYS A 274 5.10 -5.36 8.66
N THR A 275 4.14 -4.52 8.39
CA THR A 275 2.71 -4.86 8.47
C THR A 275 2.33 -5.91 7.42
N LEU A 276 2.74 -5.71 6.16
CA LEU A 276 2.42 -6.63 5.06
C LEU A 276 3.14 -7.96 5.21
N SER A 277 4.39 -7.95 5.69
CA SER A 277 5.13 -9.17 6.06
C SER A 277 4.41 -9.96 7.16
N GLY A 278 3.80 -9.26 8.12
CA GLY A 278 2.97 -9.87 9.16
C GLY A 278 1.70 -10.51 8.61
N PHE A 279 1.04 -9.88 7.63
CA PHE A 279 -0.14 -10.42 6.94
C PHE A 279 0.22 -11.63 6.08
N MET A 280 1.31 -11.54 5.33
CA MET A 280 1.77 -12.63 4.47
C MET A 280 1.99 -13.93 5.23
N LYS A 281 2.63 -13.88 6.41
CA LYS A 281 2.86 -15.05 7.27
C LYS A 281 1.57 -15.80 7.65
N LYS A 282 0.41 -15.11 7.65
CA LYS A 282 -0.89 -15.69 7.93
C LYS A 282 -1.63 -16.10 6.66
N THR A 283 -1.36 -15.43 5.55
CA THR A 283 -2.02 -15.68 4.26
C THR A 283 -1.44 -16.90 3.56
N ASP A 284 -0.11 -16.97 3.40
CA ASP A 284 0.57 -18.13 2.85
C ASP A 284 2.01 -18.21 3.41
N LYS A 285 2.39 -19.41 3.89
CA LYS A 285 3.72 -19.69 4.47
C LYS A 285 4.70 -20.27 3.44
N ASN A 286 4.23 -20.60 2.24
CA ASN A 286 5.05 -21.25 1.22
C ASN A 286 5.74 -20.23 0.30
N VAL A 287 5.32 -18.96 0.33
CA VAL A 287 5.95 -17.88 -0.42
C VAL A 287 7.11 -17.27 0.36
N LYS A 288 8.09 -16.74 -0.36
CA LYS A 288 9.19 -15.97 0.25
C LYS A 288 8.73 -14.55 0.49
N MET A 289 9.06 -14.00 1.66
CA MET A 289 8.73 -12.65 2.03
C MET A 289 9.97 -11.92 2.53
N TYR A 290 10.33 -10.85 1.86
CA TYR A 290 11.41 -9.93 2.20
C TYR A 290 10.83 -8.57 2.59
N ARG A 291 11.66 -7.74 3.24
CA ARG A 291 11.33 -6.36 3.58
C ARG A 291 12.54 -5.49 3.27
N ILE A 292 12.27 -4.29 2.77
CA ILE A 292 13.28 -3.25 2.56
C ILE A 292 12.72 -1.95 3.15
N SER A 293 13.18 -1.58 4.34
CA SER A 293 12.89 -0.34 5.03
C SER A 293 14.17 0.43 5.38
N THR A 294 15.33 -0.23 5.35
CA THR A 294 16.64 0.36 5.60
C THR A 294 17.63 0.07 4.47
N TRP A 295 18.69 0.86 4.40
CA TRP A 295 19.75 0.67 3.42
C TRP A 295 20.41 -0.70 3.52
N GLU A 296 20.64 -1.18 4.74
CA GLU A 296 21.22 -2.49 5.01
C GLU A 296 20.33 -3.63 4.52
N GLU A 297 19.01 -3.49 4.71
CA GLU A 297 18.03 -4.44 4.18
C GLU A 297 18.04 -4.42 2.64
N ALA A 298 18.16 -3.25 2.00
CA ALA A 298 18.31 -3.14 0.55
C ALA A 298 19.56 -3.85 0.04
N ASP A 299 20.70 -3.66 0.70
CA ASP A 299 21.96 -4.34 0.35
C ASP A 299 21.80 -5.87 0.42
N ALA A 300 21.23 -6.36 1.51
CA ALA A 300 21.04 -7.79 1.72
C ALA A 300 20.04 -8.41 0.73
N VAL A 301 18.86 -7.83 0.59
CA VAL A 301 17.76 -8.37 -0.23
C VAL A 301 18.08 -8.28 -1.72
N CYS A 302 18.54 -7.13 -2.20
CA CYS A 302 18.96 -6.98 -3.60
C CYS A 302 20.13 -7.93 -3.91
N GLY A 303 21.13 -8.02 -3.02
CA GLY A 303 22.26 -8.93 -3.19
C GLY A 303 21.86 -10.41 -3.29
N GLU A 304 20.86 -10.83 -2.51
CA GLU A 304 20.33 -12.21 -2.57
C GLU A 304 19.51 -12.45 -3.84
N LEU A 305 18.50 -11.60 -4.11
CA LEU A 305 17.55 -11.84 -5.19
C LEU A 305 18.20 -11.72 -6.57
N LEU A 306 19.11 -10.78 -6.78
CA LEU A 306 19.86 -10.64 -8.04
C LEU A 306 20.79 -11.82 -8.30
N LYS A 307 21.39 -12.42 -7.28
CA LYS A 307 22.16 -13.67 -7.44
C LYS A 307 21.28 -14.84 -7.89
N GLN A 308 20.07 -14.97 -7.32
CA GLN A 308 19.11 -16.02 -7.72
C GLN A 308 18.67 -15.87 -9.17
N GLN A 309 18.51 -14.64 -9.68
CA GLN A 309 18.17 -14.36 -11.07
C GLN A 309 19.31 -14.75 -12.03
N LYS A 310 20.59 -14.48 -11.68
CA LYS A 310 21.76 -14.83 -12.50
C LYS A 310 22.02 -16.33 -12.61
N VAL A 311 21.82 -17.09 -11.55
CA VAL A 311 21.99 -18.56 -11.54
C VAL A 311 20.96 -19.28 -12.42
N GLY A 312 19.80 -18.67 -12.64
CA GLY A 312 18.73 -19.23 -13.49
C GLY A 312 18.88 -18.94 -14.99
N THR A 313 19.85 -18.15 -15.42
CA THR A 313 20.12 -17.88 -16.85
C THR A 313 21.16 -18.91 -17.33
N PRO A 314 20.85 -19.87 -18.23
CA PRO A 314 21.87 -20.72 -18.82
C PRO A 314 22.84 -19.81 -19.54
N GLU A 315 24.15 -19.98 -19.29
CA GLU A 315 25.21 -19.36 -20.09
C GLU A 315 24.89 -19.66 -21.56
N ARG A 316 24.56 -18.65 -22.35
CA ARG A 316 24.58 -18.75 -23.79
C ARG A 316 26.02 -18.98 -24.17
N HIS A 317 26.39 -20.25 -24.32
CA HIS A 317 27.69 -20.62 -24.89
C HIS A 317 27.83 -19.90 -26.23
N GLY A 318 28.91 -19.15 -26.31
CA GLY A 318 29.27 -18.34 -27.44
C GLY A 318 29.21 -19.13 -28.75
N ILE A 319 28.49 -18.59 -29.70
CA ILE A 319 28.76 -18.89 -31.12
C ILE A 319 30.01 -18.11 -31.43
N SER A 320 31.13 -18.83 -31.51
CA SER A 320 32.39 -18.31 -31.99
C SER A 320 32.17 -17.77 -33.40
N SER A 321 32.48 -16.50 -33.60
CA SER A 321 32.74 -15.92 -34.91
C SER A 321 34.07 -16.39 -35.44
N GLU A 322 34.09 -17.61 -36.01
CA GLU A 322 35.10 -18.03 -36.98
C GLU A 322 34.36 -18.53 -38.20
N ASN A 323 34.38 -17.72 -39.24
CA ASN A 323 34.30 -17.93 -40.67
C ASN A 323 33.45 -16.86 -41.36
N MET A 324 34.00 -15.78 -41.72
CA MET A 324 34.36 -15.31 -43.10
C MET A 324 34.88 -13.87 -42.99
#